data_552e7c72b2a28f58b23fea8ccb6c293f
#
_entry.id   552e7c72b2a28f58b23fea8ccb6c293f
#
_cell.length_a   1.000
_cell.length_b   1.000
_cell.length_c   1.000
_cell.angle_alpha   90.00
_cell.angle_beta   90.00
_cell.angle_gamma   90.00
#
_symmetry.space_group_name_H-M   'P 1'
#
loop_
_entity.id
_entity.type
_entity.pdbx_description
1 polymer ?
#
loop_
_entity_poly.entity_id
_entity_poly.type
_entity_poly.pdbx_seq_one_letter_code
_entity_poly.pdbx_strand_id
1 'polypeptide(L)'
;MMGPVLFPFLPYDPDETVESFARRLGQMHTGRDAQRLLADLRIDYRDWVSGSIAAVGALAVKADVDAAALLRGTFRRLQRYREFRGEAWSIDFVKGEGDRVCPECLREDAVAAEPWALKGRIRWRLRAVYTCSVHGCTLISPGPEGAPVEASVFSLSAVMSGPDPVSQTPSPLEFYILRRLDGETTGATPWLDQQTIEQAARACEMLGATLTKGLNYHHKSLTDEDWRQAGAVGYEIAREGPEAVTEALGRIASLSTSTAGQAGPKAVYGRFFEWLAYTTPVVDLGPIKHLLREHILNTMIVEPGEVLLGQPVDGRRLHSVHSLSVATGLHRKRLRKIMVQAGFASTDSWDTAANRLVFPAAEAERLCRDVAGSICLNRLPEAIGCSRTQAESVFREGVIKSIVDGDAGVGIAKLAFAREEVAKFLASLEKLPVQAASVGLVDIVSATKRTGRSTGEILSVILAGDIPACRVAGPVGVNTVRFKLHDLDPIRLRPPRVVQESA
;
A
#
# COMPACT_ATOMS: atom_id res chain seq x y z
N MET A 1 -43.26 -36.32 -18.47
CA MET A 1 -43.66 -35.95 -19.84
C MET A 1 -42.73 -34.81 -20.27
N MET A 2 -41.89 -35.06 -21.26
CA MET A 2 -41.16 -33.99 -21.92
C MET A 2 -42.18 -33.02 -22.55
N GLY A 3 -42.14 -31.77 -22.19
CA GLY A 3 -42.99 -30.78 -22.83
C GLY A 3 -42.57 -30.56 -24.30
N PRO A 4 -43.39 -29.83 -25.08
CA PRO A 4 -43.07 -29.58 -26.49
C PRO A 4 -41.75 -28.86 -26.61
N VAL A 5 -40.90 -29.37 -27.47
CA VAL A 5 -39.61 -28.77 -27.81
C VAL A 5 -39.85 -27.73 -28.92
N LEU A 6 -39.15 -26.57 -28.85
CA LEU A 6 -39.20 -25.56 -29.91
C LEU A 6 -38.57 -26.09 -31.19
N PHE A 7 -39.29 -25.97 -32.31
CA PHE A 7 -38.81 -26.39 -33.63
C PHE A 7 -39.16 -25.30 -34.66
N PRO A 8 -38.23 -24.93 -35.52
CA PRO A 8 -36.87 -25.43 -35.71
C PRO A 8 -35.94 -25.06 -34.55
N PHE A 9 -34.87 -25.85 -34.36
CA PHE A 9 -33.91 -25.61 -33.32
C PHE A 9 -32.97 -24.43 -33.62
N LEU A 10 -32.66 -23.65 -32.60
CA LEU A 10 -31.64 -22.65 -32.64
C LEU A 10 -30.47 -23.07 -31.72
N PRO A 11 -29.27 -23.24 -32.24
CA PRO A 11 -28.13 -23.59 -31.38
C PRO A 11 -27.76 -22.43 -30.49
N TYR A 12 -27.43 -22.76 -29.23
CA TYR A 12 -26.86 -21.81 -28.28
C TYR A 12 -25.36 -21.71 -28.48
N ASP A 13 -24.84 -20.48 -28.53
CA ASP A 13 -23.42 -20.18 -28.59
C ASP A 13 -22.88 -19.96 -27.17
N PRO A 14 -21.83 -20.68 -26.69
CA PRO A 14 -21.29 -20.49 -25.33
C PRO A 14 -20.77 -19.08 -25.03
N ASP A 15 -20.43 -18.27 -26.03
CA ASP A 15 -20.03 -16.87 -25.88
C ASP A 15 -21.23 -15.90 -25.95
N GLU A 16 -22.43 -16.40 -26.19
CA GLU A 16 -23.66 -15.63 -26.25
C GLU A 16 -24.27 -15.44 -24.86
N THR A 17 -24.85 -14.25 -24.60
CA THR A 17 -25.67 -14.03 -23.40
C THR A 17 -26.97 -14.80 -23.47
N VAL A 18 -27.53 -15.23 -22.35
CA VAL A 18 -28.82 -15.91 -22.31
C VAL A 18 -29.96 -14.97 -22.75
N GLU A 19 -29.81 -13.67 -22.48
CA GLU A 19 -30.78 -12.66 -22.94
C GLU A 19 -30.80 -12.57 -24.47
N SER A 20 -29.63 -12.58 -25.11
CA SER A 20 -29.54 -12.62 -26.58
C SER A 20 -30.15 -13.89 -27.16
N PHE A 21 -29.85 -15.03 -26.59
CA PHE A 21 -30.40 -16.31 -27.03
C PHE A 21 -31.95 -16.33 -26.98
N ALA A 22 -32.53 -15.86 -25.85
CA ALA A 22 -33.98 -15.76 -25.74
C ALA A 22 -34.61 -14.78 -26.74
N ARG A 23 -33.94 -13.62 -27.04
CA ARG A 23 -34.36 -12.68 -28.06
C ARG A 23 -34.38 -13.33 -29.45
N ARG A 24 -33.33 -14.08 -29.79
CA ARG A 24 -33.23 -14.80 -31.08
C ARG A 24 -34.31 -15.85 -31.20
N LEU A 25 -34.54 -16.64 -30.16
CA LEU A 25 -35.67 -17.58 -30.12
C LEU A 25 -37.04 -16.86 -30.29
N GLY A 26 -37.22 -15.71 -29.62
CA GLY A 26 -38.42 -14.88 -29.77
C GLY A 26 -38.65 -14.46 -31.21
N GLN A 27 -37.64 -13.92 -31.85
CA GLN A 27 -37.70 -13.52 -33.27
C GLN A 27 -37.97 -14.69 -34.19
N MET A 28 -37.32 -15.84 -33.98
CA MET A 28 -37.46 -17.03 -34.81
C MET A 28 -38.87 -17.65 -34.71
N HIS A 29 -39.40 -17.79 -33.50
CA HIS A 29 -40.65 -18.54 -33.26
C HIS A 29 -41.92 -17.68 -33.23
N THR A 30 -41.78 -16.38 -32.90
CA THR A 30 -42.93 -15.49 -32.74
C THR A 30 -42.89 -14.26 -33.64
N GLY A 31 -41.74 -13.99 -34.29
CA GLY A 31 -41.47 -12.73 -34.99
C GLY A 31 -41.39 -11.52 -34.07
N ARG A 32 -41.27 -11.72 -32.75
CA ARG A 32 -41.26 -10.69 -31.71
C ARG A 32 -40.07 -10.85 -30.73
N ASP A 33 -40.13 -10.13 -29.63
CA ASP A 33 -39.11 -10.14 -28.58
C ASP A 33 -39.16 -11.38 -27.68
N ALA A 34 -38.20 -11.51 -26.80
CA ALA A 34 -38.12 -12.59 -25.82
C ALA A 34 -39.33 -12.64 -24.88
N GLN A 35 -39.87 -11.47 -24.48
CA GLN A 35 -40.98 -11.40 -23.53
C GLN A 35 -42.23 -12.12 -24.06
N ARG A 36 -42.51 -11.98 -25.35
CA ARG A 36 -43.64 -12.69 -25.98
C ARG A 36 -43.42 -14.19 -25.96
N LEU A 37 -42.27 -14.66 -26.37
CA LEU A 37 -41.94 -16.08 -26.36
C LEU A 37 -42.03 -16.67 -24.94
N LEU A 38 -41.43 -16.00 -23.95
CA LEU A 38 -41.44 -16.47 -22.55
C LEU A 38 -42.87 -16.58 -22.01
N ALA A 39 -43.74 -15.62 -22.33
CA ALA A 39 -45.16 -15.67 -21.96
C ALA A 39 -45.85 -16.89 -22.58
N ASP A 40 -45.62 -17.16 -23.85
CA ASP A 40 -46.21 -18.34 -24.57
C ASP A 40 -45.69 -19.65 -23.98
N LEU A 41 -44.43 -19.67 -23.49
CA LEU A 41 -43.82 -20.81 -22.81
C LEU A 41 -44.20 -20.92 -21.32
N ARG A 42 -44.98 -19.97 -20.79
CA ARG A 42 -45.36 -19.86 -19.37
C ARG A 42 -44.16 -19.71 -18.43
N ILE A 43 -43.16 -18.97 -18.86
CA ILE A 43 -41.99 -18.60 -18.04
C ILE A 43 -42.26 -17.17 -17.56
N ASP A 44 -42.21 -16.96 -16.22
CA ASP A 44 -42.38 -15.65 -15.62
C ASP A 44 -41.26 -14.69 -16.06
N TYR A 45 -41.65 -13.51 -16.58
CA TYR A 45 -40.72 -12.56 -17.14
C TYR A 45 -39.83 -11.91 -16.07
N ARG A 46 -40.32 -11.71 -14.83
CA ARG A 46 -39.54 -11.14 -13.74
C ARG A 46 -38.47 -12.14 -13.27
N ASP A 47 -38.85 -13.41 -13.16
CA ASP A 47 -37.92 -14.49 -12.84
C ASP A 47 -36.85 -14.62 -13.92
N TRP A 48 -37.26 -14.52 -15.19
CA TRP A 48 -36.32 -14.53 -16.31
C TRP A 48 -35.33 -13.37 -16.24
N VAL A 49 -35.80 -12.12 -16.09
CA VAL A 49 -34.96 -10.93 -16.01
C VAL A 49 -34.01 -10.96 -14.79
N SER A 50 -34.43 -11.65 -13.72
CA SER A 50 -33.55 -11.87 -12.56
C SER A 50 -32.47 -12.91 -12.81
N GLY A 51 -32.54 -13.70 -13.87
CA GLY A 51 -31.67 -14.83 -14.14
C GLY A 51 -31.94 -16.02 -13.20
N SER A 52 -33.22 -16.22 -12.80
CA SER A 52 -33.63 -17.32 -11.94
C SER A 52 -33.24 -18.66 -12.57
N ILE A 53 -32.60 -19.53 -11.78
CA ILE A 53 -32.20 -20.88 -12.21
C ILE A 53 -33.39 -21.65 -12.76
N ALA A 54 -34.56 -21.54 -12.14
CA ALA A 54 -35.78 -22.18 -12.57
C ALA A 54 -36.26 -21.66 -13.93
N ALA A 55 -36.26 -20.35 -14.15
CA ALA A 55 -36.71 -19.74 -15.42
C ALA A 55 -35.75 -20.08 -16.57
N VAL A 56 -34.41 -19.99 -16.33
CA VAL A 56 -33.38 -20.38 -17.32
C VAL A 56 -33.45 -21.87 -17.64
N GLY A 57 -33.61 -22.73 -16.61
CA GLY A 57 -33.76 -24.16 -16.79
C GLY A 57 -35.03 -24.55 -17.53
N ALA A 58 -36.14 -23.82 -17.31
CA ALA A 58 -37.40 -24.03 -18.08
C ALA A 58 -37.21 -23.69 -19.56
N LEU A 59 -36.52 -22.59 -19.91
CA LEU A 59 -36.20 -22.29 -21.30
C LEU A 59 -35.25 -23.33 -21.90
N ALA A 60 -34.24 -23.80 -21.16
CA ALA A 60 -33.31 -24.82 -21.61
C ALA A 60 -34.03 -26.09 -22.08
N VAL A 61 -34.99 -26.58 -21.27
CA VAL A 61 -35.82 -27.76 -21.62
C VAL A 61 -36.64 -27.51 -22.88
N LYS A 62 -37.22 -26.31 -23.06
CA LYS A 62 -38.06 -25.98 -24.24
C LYS A 62 -37.22 -25.80 -25.49
N ALA A 63 -36.01 -25.26 -25.37
CA ALA A 63 -35.10 -25.03 -26.48
C ALA A 63 -34.19 -26.23 -26.82
N ASP A 64 -34.29 -27.32 -26.03
CA ASP A 64 -33.45 -28.51 -26.15
C ASP A 64 -31.93 -28.17 -26.06
N VAL A 65 -31.59 -27.34 -25.08
CA VAL A 65 -30.20 -26.92 -24.80
C VAL A 65 -29.80 -27.34 -23.40
N ASP A 66 -28.51 -27.60 -23.20
CA ASP A 66 -27.99 -27.89 -21.85
C ASP A 66 -28.20 -26.71 -20.89
N ALA A 67 -28.96 -26.97 -19.82
CA ALA A 67 -29.27 -25.95 -18.79
C ALA A 67 -27.99 -25.39 -18.12
N ALA A 68 -26.96 -26.20 -17.94
CA ALA A 68 -25.70 -25.75 -17.38
C ALA A 68 -24.97 -24.78 -18.33
N ALA A 69 -25.06 -24.99 -19.63
CA ALA A 69 -24.51 -24.08 -20.64
C ALA A 69 -25.22 -22.71 -20.59
N LEU A 70 -26.56 -22.70 -20.55
CA LEU A 70 -27.33 -21.46 -20.44
C LEU A 70 -27.04 -20.71 -19.12
N LEU A 71 -26.96 -21.41 -18.01
CA LEU A 71 -26.63 -20.81 -16.71
C LEU A 71 -25.23 -20.19 -16.70
N ARG A 72 -24.26 -20.78 -17.37
CA ARG A 72 -22.90 -20.18 -17.54
C ARG A 72 -22.91 -18.88 -18.33
N GLY A 73 -23.90 -18.68 -19.19
CA GLY A 73 -24.11 -17.43 -19.95
C GLY A 73 -25.03 -16.41 -19.27
N THR A 74 -25.51 -16.68 -18.03
CA THR A 74 -26.52 -15.89 -17.34
C THR A 74 -25.93 -14.97 -16.30
N PHE A 75 -26.14 -13.65 -16.45
CA PHE A 75 -25.88 -12.66 -15.39
C PHE A 75 -27.08 -12.62 -14.43
N ARG A 76 -26.98 -13.31 -13.30
CA ARG A 76 -28.05 -13.34 -12.29
C ARG A 76 -28.12 -12.00 -11.56
N ARG A 77 -29.31 -11.38 -11.50
CA ARG A 77 -29.56 -10.14 -10.78
C ARG A 77 -29.88 -10.43 -9.32
N LEU A 78 -29.02 -9.96 -8.42
CA LEU A 78 -29.27 -9.95 -6.99
C LEU A 78 -29.55 -8.51 -6.53
N GLN A 79 -29.98 -8.32 -5.27
CA GLN A 79 -30.47 -7.00 -4.82
C GLN A 79 -29.53 -5.83 -5.10
N ARG A 80 -28.22 -6.05 -4.97
CA ARG A 80 -27.21 -5.00 -5.05
C ARG A 80 -26.04 -5.30 -6.00
N TYR A 81 -26.00 -6.51 -6.55
CA TYR A 81 -24.92 -6.95 -7.45
C TYR A 81 -25.46 -7.96 -8.46
N ARG A 82 -24.64 -8.34 -9.40
CA ARG A 82 -24.87 -9.45 -10.30
C ARG A 82 -23.96 -10.60 -9.94
N GLU A 83 -24.43 -11.81 -10.09
CA GLU A 83 -23.58 -12.99 -9.99
C GLU A 83 -23.40 -13.56 -11.39
N PHE A 84 -22.14 -13.84 -11.77
CA PHE A 84 -21.80 -14.45 -13.03
C PHE A 84 -20.57 -15.35 -12.86
N ARG A 85 -20.69 -16.61 -13.25
CA ARG A 85 -19.63 -17.63 -13.15
C ARG A 85 -19.00 -17.72 -11.75
N GLY A 86 -19.80 -17.58 -10.70
CA GLY A 86 -19.34 -17.68 -9.31
C GLY A 86 -18.72 -16.42 -8.73
N GLU A 87 -18.56 -15.36 -9.51
CA GLU A 87 -18.09 -14.06 -9.01
C GLU A 87 -19.26 -13.08 -8.81
N ALA A 88 -19.09 -12.19 -7.83
CA ALA A 88 -19.99 -11.06 -7.61
C ALA A 88 -19.50 -9.84 -8.40
N TRP A 89 -20.41 -9.21 -9.17
CA TRP A 89 -20.12 -8.10 -10.06
C TRP A 89 -20.99 -6.90 -9.71
N SER A 90 -20.42 -5.74 -9.64
CA SER A 90 -21.21 -4.51 -9.45
C SER A 90 -22.08 -4.22 -10.67
N ILE A 91 -23.22 -3.53 -10.44
CA ILE A 91 -24.19 -3.25 -11.50
C ILE A 91 -23.57 -2.41 -12.61
N ASP A 92 -22.68 -1.47 -12.27
CA ASP A 92 -22.03 -0.56 -13.21
C ASP A 92 -20.84 -1.18 -13.95
N PHE A 93 -20.35 -2.34 -13.52
CA PHE A 93 -19.29 -3.06 -14.23
C PHE A 93 -19.82 -3.93 -15.37
N VAL A 94 -21.10 -4.34 -15.28
CA VAL A 94 -21.75 -5.14 -16.32
C VAL A 94 -22.68 -4.25 -17.14
N LYS A 95 -22.32 -3.98 -18.38
CA LYS A 95 -23.10 -3.22 -19.34
C LYS A 95 -24.44 -3.91 -19.70
N GLY A 96 -25.38 -3.15 -20.20
CA GLY A 96 -26.63 -3.67 -20.77
C GLY A 96 -26.42 -4.49 -22.05
N GLU A 97 -27.41 -5.29 -22.40
CA GLU A 97 -27.40 -5.97 -23.69
C GLU A 97 -27.44 -4.92 -24.82
N GLY A 98 -26.48 -4.96 -25.74
CA GLY A 98 -26.37 -4.00 -26.84
C GLY A 98 -25.77 -2.64 -26.49
N ASP A 99 -25.40 -2.35 -25.22
CA ASP A 99 -24.72 -1.10 -24.88
C ASP A 99 -23.36 -0.96 -25.60
N ARG A 100 -22.71 -2.09 -25.86
CA ARG A 100 -21.50 -2.19 -26.69
C ARG A 100 -21.61 -3.40 -27.60
N VAL A 101 -21.17 -3.26 -28.85
CA VAL A 101 -21.16 -4.32 -29.85
C VAL A 101 -19.96 -4.22 -30.76
N CYS A 102 -19.56 -5.35 -31.33
CA CYS A 102 -18.58 -5.38 -32.41
C CYS A 102 -19.33 -5.31 -33.76
N PRO A 103 -19.09 -4.29 -34.61
CA PRO A 103 -19.73 -4.19 -35.87
C PRO A 103 -19.41 -5.36 -36.82
N GLU A 104 -18.20 -5.86 -36.82
CA GLU A 104 -17.79 -7.00 -37.67
C GLU A 104 -18.46 -8.29 -37.23
N CYS A 105 -18.50 -8.60 -35.91
CA CYS A 105 -19.24 -9.77 -35.45
C CYS A 105 -20.73 -9.73 -35.87
N LEU A 106 -21.35 -8.57 -35.80
CA LEU A 106 -22.75 -8.43 -36.21
C LEU A 106 -22.89 -8.54 -37.75
N ARG A 107 -21.94 -8.04 -38.53
CA ARG A 107 -21.91 -8.20 -39.99
C ARG A 107 -21.77 -9.67 -40.40
N GLU A 108 -20.90 -10.42 -39.72
CA GLU A 108 -20.78 -11.87 -39.92
C GLU A 108 -22.07 -12.61 -39.56
N ASP A 109 -22.69 -12.29 -38.42
CA ASP A 109 -23.96 -12.85 -38.04
C ASP A 109 -25.06 -12.52 -39.10
N ALA A 110 -25.04 -11.30 -39.67
CA ALA A 110 -26.00 -10.81 -40.65
C ALA A 110 -25.89 -11.51 -42.04
N VAL A 111 -24.81 -12.23 -42.33
CA VAL A 111 -24.66 -12.99 -43.59
C VAL A 111 -25.79 -14.00 -43.80
N ALA A 112 -26.37 -14.53 -42.72
CA ALA A 112 -27.51 -15.42 -42.77
C ALA A 112 -28.79 -14.74 -43.25
N ALA A 113 -28.83 -13.38 -43.34
CA ALA A 113 -29.99 -12.56 -43.72
C ALA A 113 -31.23 -12.77 -42.85
N GLU A 114 -31.09 -13.36 -41.68
CA GLU A 114 -32.18 -13.69 -40.77
C GLU A 114 -32.13 -12.81 -39.51
N PRO A 115 -33.25 -12.20 -39.07
CA PRO A 115 -33.26 -11.34 -37.89
C PRO A 115 -32.75 -12.01 -36.62
N TRP A 116 -32.96 -13.32 -36.49
CA TRP A 116 -32.47 -14.11 -35.34
C TRP A 116 -31.02 -14.57 -35.45
N ALA A 117 -30.28 -14.20 -36.49
CA ALA A 117 -28.86 -14.53 -36.59
C ALA A 117 -27.95 -13.70 -35.67
N LEU A 118 -28.36 -12.43 -35.43
CA LEU A 118 -27.57 -11.46 -34.69
C LEU A 118 -27.44 -11.83 -33.20
N LYS A 119 -26.20 -12.01 -32.72
CA LYS A 119 -25.92 -12.42 -31.35
C LYS A 119 -25.35 -11.30 -30.50
N GLY A 120 -25.77 -11.22 -29.23
CA GLY A 120 -25.10 -10.44 -28.19
C GLY A 120 -24.11 -11.29 -27.44
N ARG A 121 -22.87 -10.84 -27.31
CA ARG A 121 -21.79 -11.65 -26.75
C ARG A 121 -21.47 -11.27 -25.30
N ILE A 122 -21.17 -12.25 -24.46
CA ILE A 122 -20.81 -12.09 -23.03
C ILE A 122 -19.66 -11.10 -22.87
N ARG A 123 -18.64 -11.18 -23.71
CA ARG A 123 -17.42 -10.34 -23.65
C ARG A 123 -17.73 -8.85 -23.79
N TRP A 124 -18.78 -8.48 -24.53
CA TRP A 124 -19.19 -7.09 -24.72
C TRP A 124 -19.87 -6.48 -23.48
N ARG A 125 -20.33 -7.33 -22.57
CA ARG A 125 -21.01 -6.90 -21.34
C ARG A 125 -20.05 -6.36 -20.27
N LEU A 126 -18.75 -6.61 -20.39
CA LEU A 126 -17.76 -6.17 -19.40
C LEU A 126 -17.32 -4.74 -19.67
N ARG A 127 -17.47 -3.86 -18.67
CA ARG A 127 -17.14 -2.43 -18.81
C ARG A 127 -15.69 -2.21 -19.23
N ALA A 128 -14.76 -2.98 -18.68
CA ALA A 128 -13.32 -2.86 -18.93
C ALA A 128 -12.87 -3.54 -20.23
N VAL A 129 -13.79 -4.00 -21.09
CA VAL A 129 -13.52 -4.53 -22.43
C VAL A 129 -14.00 -3.52 -23.46
N TYR A 130 -13.08 -2.98 -24.24
CA TYR A 130 -13.31 -1.93 -25.25
C TYR A 130 -13.08 -2.42 -26.66
N THR A 131 -12.42 -3.57 -26.80
CA THR A 131 -11.93 -4.11 -28.07
C THR A 131 -12.48 -5.50 -28.32
N CYS A 132 -12.91 -5.78 -29.53
CA CYS A 132 -13.27 -7.12 -29.93
C CYS A 132 -12.01 -7.99 -30.09
N SER A 133 -11.90 -9.06 -29.31
CA SER A 133 -10.76 -9.98 -29.37
C SER A 133 -10.73 -10.86 -30.65
N VAL A 134 -11.88 -10.97 -31.35
CA VAL A 134 -11.98 -11.74 -32.58
C VAL A 134 -11.55 -10.92 -33.79
N HIS A 135 -12.04 -9.67 -33.90
CA HIS A 135 -11.84 -8.82 -35.08
C HIS A 135 -10.75 -7.76 -34.91
N GLY A 136 -10.21 -7.57 -33.69
CA GLY A 136 -9.22 -6.51 -33.46
C GLY A 136 -9.76 -5.13 -33.81
N CYS A 137 -10.98 -4.82 -33.37
CA CYS A 137 -11.60 -3.51 -33.59
C CYS A 137 -12.30 -2.99 -32.33
N THR A 138 -12.49 -1.68 -32.28
CA THR A 138 -13.18 -1.02 -31.17
C THR A 138 -14.62 -1.48 -31.08
N LEU A 139 -15.10 -1.80 -29.86
CA LEU A 139 -16.51 -1.98 -29.58
C LEU A 139 -17.22 -0.61 -29.63
N ILE A 140 -18.32 -0.53 -30.35
CA ILE A 140 -19.08 0.70 -30.50
C ILE A 140 -20.34 0.69 -29.63
N SER A 141 -20.74 1.88 -29.16
CA SER A 141 -21.99 2.11 -28.47
C SER A 141 -22.99 2.68 -29.49
N PRO A 142 -24.01 1.92 -29.92
CA PRO A 142 -24.79 2.24 -31.13
C PRO A 142 -25.90 3.26 -30.94
N GLY A 143 -26.02 3.93 -29.82
CA GLY A 143 -27.08 4.92 -29.61
C GLY A 143 -26.64 6.08 -28.73
N PRO A 144 -27.39 7.20 -28.71
CA PRO A 144 -27.16 8.25 -27.71
C PRO A 144 -27.42 7.71 -26.32
N GLU A 145 -26.63 8.17 -25.33
CA GLU A 145 -26.79 7.80 -23.92
C GLU A 145 -28.27 7.97 -23.49
N GLY A 146 -28.92 6.87 -23.06
CA GLY A 146 -30.28 6.85 -22.55
C GLY A 146 -31.37 6.48 -23.55
N ALA A 147 -31.08 6.18 -24.83
CA ALA A 147 -32.04 5.61 -25.74
C ALA A 147 -32.28 4.12 -25.45
N PRO A 148 -33.53 3.59 -25.62
CA PRO A 148 -33.76 2.14 -25.50
C PRO A 148 -33.03 1.43 -26.65
N VAL A 149 -31.87 0.89 -26.34
CA VAL A 149 -30.90 0.32 -27.29
C VAL A 149 -31.37 -1.01 -27.87
N GLU A 150 -32.24 -1.73 -27.16
CA GLU A 150 -32.56 -3.14 -27.43
C GLU A 150 -33.21 -3.40 -28.78
N ALA A 151 -34.00 -2.46 -29.31
CA ALA A 151 -34.77 -2.68 -30.54
C ALA A 151 -34.01 -2.32 -31.83
N SER A 152 -32.97 -1.46 -31.76
CA SER A 152 -32.34 -0.90 -32.97
C SER A 152 -31.01 -1.56 -33.33
N VAL A 153 -30.23 -2.01 -32.34
CA VAL A 153 -28.84 -2.50 -32.54
C VAL A 153 -28.81 -3.86 -33.24
N PHE A 154 -29.73 -4.75 -32.84
CA PHE A 154 -29.86 -6.08 -33.40
C PHE A 154 -30.87 -6.13 -34.54
N SER A 155 -30.84 -5.13 -35.42
CA SER A 155 -31.58 -5.13 -36.68
C SER A 155 -30.59 -5.22 -37.86
N LEU A 156 -30.96 -6.01 -38.89
CA LEU A 156 -30.13 -6.16 -40.07
C LEU A 156 -29.84 -4.81 -40.73
N SER A 157 -30.81 -3.92 -40.80
CA SER A 157 -30.67 -2.59 -41.39
C SER A 157 -29.67 -1.73 -40.62
N ALA A 158 -29.70 -1.75 -39.27
CA ALA A 158 -28.80 -0.99 -38.43
C ALA A 158 -27.33 -1.52 -38.55
N VAL A 159 -27.18 -2.85 -38.64
CA VAL A 159 -25.87 -3.48 -38.83
C VAL A 159 -25.24 -3.13 -40.17
N MET A 160 -26.03 -3.16 -41.23
CA MET A 160 -25.55 -2.87 -42.61
C MET A 160 -25.26 -1.39 -42.85
N SER A 161 -25.91 -0.47 -42.12
CA SER A 161 -25.68 0.97 -42.19
C SER A 161 -24.78 1.52 -41.06
N GLY A 162 -24.28 0.65 -40.18
CA GLY A 162 -23.41 1.04 -39.05
C GLY A 162 -22.03 1.55 -39.51
N PRO A 163 -21.33 2.24 -38.61
CA PRO A 163 -20.00 2.79 -38.90
C PRO A 163 -19.00 1.70 -39.24
N ASP A 164 -17.96 2.07 -39.99
CA ASP A 164 -16.85 1.18 -40.26
C ASP A 164 -16.07 0.90 -38.97
N PRO A 165 -15.57 -0.33 -38.80
CA PRO A 165 -14.82 -0.71 -37.63
C PRO A 165 -13.46 0.02 -37.58
N VAL A 166 -13.13 0.55 -36.41
CA VAL A 166 -11.79 1.12 -36.16
C VAL A 166 -10.89 0.00 -35.64
N SER A 167 -9.79 -0.28 -36.35
CA SER A 167 -8.82 -1.30 -35.96
C SER A 167 -8.19 -0.93 -34.61
N GLN A 168 -8.21 -1.88 -33.68
CA GLN A 168 -7.66 -1.71 -32.34
C GLN A 168 -7.29 -3.07 -31.75
N THR A 169 -6.04 -3.21 -31.28
CA THR A 169 -5.61 -4.40 -30.57
C THR A 169 -6.07 -4.35 -29.11
N PRO A 170 -6.62 -5.44 -28.56
CA PRO A 170 -6.93 -5.51 -27.14
C PRO A 170 -5.72 -5.13 -26.28
N SER A 171 -5.95 -4.33 -25.24
CA SER A 171 -4.88 -3.97 -24.29
C SER A 171 -4.45 -5.18 -23.43
N PRO A 172 -3.30 -5.12 -22.77
CA PRO A 172 -2.86 -6.19 -21.87
C PRO A 172 -3.90 -6.51 -20.77
N LEU A 173 -4.58 -5.50 -20.23
CA LEU A 173 -5.65 -5.71 -19.25
C LEU A 173 -6.85 -6.44 -19.86
N GLU A 174 -7.27 -6.07 -21.08
CA GLU A 174 -8.36 -6.74 -21.76
C GLU A 174 -8.04 -8.21 -22.06
N PHE A 175 -6.82 -8.53 -22.50
CA PHE A 175 -6.36 -9.90 -22.64
C PHE A 175 -6.44 -10.67 -21.33
N TYR A 176 -5.99 -10.07 -20.23
CA TYR A 176 -6.06 -10.68 -18.91
C TYR A 176 -7.50 -10.96 -18.49
N ILE A 177 -8.41 -9.97 -18.63
CA ILE A 177 -9.83 -10.11 -18.29
C ILE A 177 -10.48 -11.23 -19.09
N LEU A 178 -10.26 -11.26 -20.41
CA LEU A 178 -10.87 -12.25 -21.30
C LEU A 178 -10.39 -13.67 -21.00
N ARG A 179 -9.11 -13.87 -20.76
CA ARG A 179 -8.57 -15.17 -20.33
C ARG A 179 -9.16 -15.64 -19.00
N ARG A 180 -9.24 -14.73 -18.01
CA ARG A 180 -9.88 -15.03 -16.74
C ARG A 180 -11.36 -15.38 -16.89
N LEU A 181 -12.06 -14.68 -17.79
CA LEU A 181 -13.46 -14.98 -18.14
C LEU A 181 -13.60 -16.40 -18.72
N ASP A 182 -12.63 -16.85 -19.49
CA ASP A 182 -12.61 -18.21 -20.06
C ASP A 182 -12.16 -19.27 -19.03
N GLY A 183 -11.86 -18.85 -17.79
CA GLY A 183 -11.42 -19.74 -16.70
C GLY A 183 -9.92 -20.04 -16.73
N GLU A 184 -9.14 -19.30 -17.51
CA GLU A 184 -7.70 -19.49 -17.61
C GLU A 184 -6.97 -18.65 -16.56
N THR A 185 -6.17 -19.29 -15.71
CA THR A 185 -5.18 -18.65 -14.85
C THR A 185 -3.79 -19.06 -15.28
N THR A 186 -2.91 -18.11 -15.52
CA THR A 186 -1.57 -18.42 -16.03
C THR A 186 -0.53 -18.60 -14.95
N GLY A 187 -0.84 -18.18 -13.71
CA GLY A 187 0.16 -18.07 -12.64
C GLY A 187 1.22 -16.99 -12.86
N ALA A 188 1.16 -16.28 -14.01
CA ALA A 188 2.08 -15.19 -14.33
C ALA A 188 1.75 -13.89 -13.57
N THR A 189 0.55 -13.80 -13.00
CA THR A 189 0.05 -12.63 -12.26
C THR A 189 -0.59 -13.03 -10.93
N PRO A 190 0.18 -13.67 -10.01
CA PRO A 190 -0.40 -14.34 -8.83
C PRO A 190 -1.24 -13.42 -7.94
N TRP A 191 -0.85 -12.15 -7.82
CA TRP A 191 -1.58 -11.18 -7.02
C TRP A 191 -2.94 -10.79 -7.64
N LEU A 192 -2.98 -10.58 -8.95
CA LEU A 192 -4.23 -10.29 -9.66
C LEU A 192 -5.12 -11.53 -9.75
N ASP A 193 -4.54 -12.72 -9.94
CA ASP A 193 -5.27 -13.99 -10.08
C ASP A 193 -6.01 -14.40 -8.78
N GLN A 194 -5.59 -13.91 -7.62
CA GLN A 194 -6.26 -14.10 -6.33
C GLN A 194 -7.48 -13.18 -6.15
N GLN A 195 -7.69 -12.21 -7.04
CA GLN A 195 -8.77 -11.25 -6.99
C GLN A 195 -9.90 -11.66 -7.94
N THR A 196 -11.11 -11.15 -7.73
CA THR A 196 -12.15 -11.23 -8.76
C THR A 196 -11.74 -10.43 -9.99
N ILE A 197 -12.32 -10.74 -11.15
CA ILE A 197 -12.01 -10.01 -12.38
C ILE A 197 -12.33 -8.52 -12.23
N GLU A 198 -13.43 -8.17 -11.58
CA GLU A 198 -13.77 -6.77 -11.33
C GLU A 198 -12.78 -6.06 -10.41
N GLN A 199 -12.36 -6.69 -9.31
CA GLN A 199 -11.36 -6.13 -8.40
C GLN A 199 -10.05 -5.83 -9.14
N ALA A 200 -9.55 -6.81 -9.88
CA ALA A 200 -8.32 -6.67 -10.65
C ALA A 200 -8.43 -5.58 -11.72
N ALA A 201 -9.53 -5.56 -12.49
CA ALA A 201 -9.76 -4.58 -13.54
C ALA A 201 -9.85 -3.15 -12.99
N ARG A 202 -10.65 -2.94 -11.93
CA ARG A 202 -10.79 -1.61 -11.32
C ARG A 202 -9.50 -1.13 -10.65
N ALA A 203 -8.76 -2.02 -10.00
CA ALA A 203 -7.46 -1.67 -9.42
C ALA A 203 -6.51 -1.15 -10.50
N CYS A 204 -6.41 -1.85 -11.64
CA CYS A 204 -5.60 -1.43 -12.78
C CYS A 204 -6.09 -0.11 -13.40
N GLU A 205 -7.38 0.02 -13.70
CA GLU A 205 -7.96 1.24 -14.27
C GLU A 205 -7.70 2.47 -13.38
N MET A 206 -8.00 2.36 -12.08
CA MET A 206 -7.88 3.48 -11.16
C MET A 206 -6.42 3.87 -10.86
N LEU A 207 -5.53 2.87 -10.73
CA LEU A 207 -4.10 3.09 -10.55
C LEU A 207 -3.51 3.82 -11.77
N GLY A 208 -3.78 3.29 -12.96
CA GLY A 208 -3.27 3.86 -14.20
C GLY A 208 -3.88 5.23 -14.52
N ALA A 209 -5.18 5.44 -14.27
CA ALA A 209 -5.82 6.75 -14.45
C ALA A 209 -5.18 7.82 -13.55
N THR A 210 -4.89 7.49 -12.29
CA THR A 210 -4.26 8.43 -11.37
C THR A 210 -2.83 8.77 -11.80
N LEU A 211 -2.07 7.78 -12.30
CA LEU A 211 -0.70 8.00 -12.77
C LEU A 211 -0.63 8.80 -14.08
N THR A 212 -1.58 8.60 -15.00
CA THR A 212 -1.55 9.22 -16.34
C THR A 212 -2.29 10.54 -16.42
N LYS A 213 -3.35 10.72 -15.63
CA LYS A 213 -4.21 11.92 -15.66
C LYS A 213 -4.02 12.83 -14.44
N GLY A 214 -3.21 12.40 -13.44
CA GLY A 214 -2.95 13.14 -12.21
C GLY A 214 -4.00 12.87 -11.12
N LEU A 215 -3.85 13.58 -9.98
CA LEU A 215 -4.63 13.31 -8.75
C LEU A 215 -6.12 13.68 -8.86
N ASN A 216 -6.46 14.70 -9.65
CA ASN A 216 -7.78 15.36 -9.64
C ASN A 216 -8.51 15.26 -10.97
N TYR A 217 -8.26 14.19 -11.76
CA TYR A 217 -8.99 13.99 -13.01
C TYR A 217 -10.49 13.86 -12.79
N HIS A 218 -11.28 14.28 -13.78
CA HIS A 218 -12.72 14.17 -13.71
C HIS A 218 -13.17 12.84 -14.32
N HIS A 219 -13.69 11.93 -13.51
CA HIS A 219 -14.06 10.57 -13.94
C HIS A 219 -14.97 10.54 -15.17
N LYS A 220 -15.97 11.46 -15.23
CA LYS A 220 -16.92 11.54 -16.34
C LYS A 220 -16.36 12.15 -17.63
N SER A 221 -15.19 12.79 -17.58
CA SER A 221 -14.56 13.38 -18.77
C SER A 221 -13.60 12.41 -19.47
N LEU A 222 -13.32 11.27 -18.87
CA LEU A 222 -12.48 10.26 -19.50
C LEU A 222 -13.26 9.47 -20.54
N THR A 223 -12.69 9.38 -21.73
CA THR A 223 -13.21 8.56 -22.83
C THR A 223 -12.96 7.08 -22.59
N ASP A 224 -13.61 6.22 -23.37
CA ASP A 224 -13.33 4.79 -23.36
C ASP A 224 -11.86 4.48 -23.67
N GLU A 225 -11.24 5.26 -24.57
CA GLU A 225 -9.81 5.13 -24.89
C GLU A 225 -8.91 5.57 -23.72
N ASP A 226 -9.28 6.64 -23.00
CA ASP A 226 -8.56 7.04 -21.78
C ASP A 226 -8.57 5.94 -20.71
N TRP A 227 -9.72 5.30 -20.51
CA TRP A 227 -9.85 4.18 -19.58
C TRP A 227 -9.09 2.95 -20.03
N ARG A 228 -9.11 2.62 -21.32
CA ARG A 228 -8.35 1.51 -21.91
C ARG A 228 -6.85 1.70 -21.69
N GLN A 229 -6.33 2.89 -21.98
CA GLN A 229 -4.91 3.23 -21.75
C GLN A 229 -4.54 3.22 -20.26
N ALA A 230 -5.39 3.78 -19.42
CA ALA A 230 -5.22 3.75 -17.98
C ALA A 230 -5.16 2.30 -17.45
N GLY A 231 -6.09 1.46 -17.90
CA GLY A 231 -6.12 0.05 -17.55
C GLY A 231 -4.84 -0.69 -17.96
N ALA A 232 -4.32 -0.41 -19.16
CA ALA A 232 -3.07 -0.99 -19.65
C ALA A 232 -1.87 -0.59 -18.77
N VAL A 233 -1.72 0.70 -18.45
CA VAL A 233 -0.64 1.21 -17.58
C VAL A 233 -0.74 0.60 -16.19
N GLY A 234 -1.94 0.55 -15.60
CA GLY A 234 -2.12 -0.02 -14.27
C GLY A 234 -1.89 -1.52 -14.24
N TYR A 235 -2.25 -2.26 -15.31
CA TYR A 235 -2.00 -3.69 -15.43
C TYR A 235 -0.51 -4.01 -15.47
N GLU A 236 0.29 -3.28 -16.26
CA GLU A 236 1.74 -3.50 -16.33
C GLU A 236 2.43 -3.33 -14.97
N ILE A 237 1.87 -2.51 -14.09
CA ILE A 237 2.36 -2.36 -12.71
C ILE A 237 1.83 -3.49 -11.82
N ALA A 238 0.52 -3.71 -11.84
CA ALA A 238 -0.15 -4.61 -10.92
C ALA A 238 0.20 -6.10 -11.17
N ARG A 239 0.55 -6.46 -12.40
CA ARG A 239 1.00 -7.81 -12.76
C ARG A 239 2.29 -8.22 -12.02
N GLU A 240 3.15 -7.27 -11.69
CA GLU A 240 4.40 -7.49 -10.96
C GLU A 240 4.19 -7.71 -9.45
N GLY A 241 2.97 -7.45 -8.95
CA GLY A 241 2.61 -7.76 -7.58
C GLY A 241 2.43 -6.54 -6.65
N PRO A 242 2.18 -6.80 -5.35
CA PRO A 242 1.85 -5.76 -4.38
C PRO A 242 2.99 -4.78 -4.12
N GLU A 243 4.24 -5.19 -4.26
CA GLU A 243 5.42 -4.35 -4.10
C GLU A 243 5.46 -3.26 -5.18
N ALA A 244 5.25 -3.64 -6.46
CA ALA A 244 5.20 -2.69 -7.57
C ALA A 244 4.02 -1.72 -7.44
N VAL A 245 2.87 -2.19 -6.93
CA VAL A 245 1.74 -1.31 -6.62
C VAL A 245 2.11 -0.33 -5.51
N THR A 246 2.81 -0.77 -4.46
CA THR A 246 3.26 0.10 -3.37
C THR A 246 4.24 1.18 -3.86
N GLU A 247 5.17 0.83 -4.75
CA GLU A 247 6.05 1.81 -5.40
C GLU A 247 5.26 2.82 -6.24
N ALA A 248 4.24 2.35 -6.97
CA ALA A 248 3.34 3.21 -7.74
C ALA A 248 2.55 4.17 -6.83
N LEU A 249 2.11 3.73 -5.64
CA LEU A 249 1.50 4.61 -4.64
C LEU A 249 2.48 5.70 -4.17
N GLY A 250 3.76 5.38 -4.02
CA GLY A 250 4.81 6.37 -3.74
C GLY A 250 4.95 7.40 -4.87
N ARG A 251 4.92 6.96 -6.13
CA ARG A 251 4.91 7.86 -7.30
C ARG A 251 3.67 8.76 -7.31
N ILE A 252 2.49 8.21 -7.02
CA ILE A 252 1.25 8.99 -6.90
C ILE A 252 1.38 10.04 -5.79
N ALA A 253 1.90 9.67 -4.63
CA ALA A 253 2.11 10.61 -3.52
C ALA A 253 3.05 11.77 -3.92
N SER A 254 4.06 11.51 -4.76
CA SER A 254 4.98 12.54 -5.25
C SER A 254 4.35 13.54 -6.24
N LEU A 255 3.19 13.21 -6.84
CA LEU A 255 2.44 14.13 -7.70
C LEU A 255 1.74 15.25 -6.89
N SER A 256 1.63 15.07 -5.57
CA SER A 256 0.96 16.07 -4.73
C SER A 256 1.79 17.33 -4.60
N THR A 257 1.22 18.44 -5.02
CA THR A 257 1.80 19.80 -4.87
C THR A 257 1.39 20.45 -3.55
N SER A 258 0.73 19.71 -2.64
CA SER A 258 0.27 20.27 -1.38
C SER A 258 1.43 20.77 -0.54
N THR A 259 1.43 22.08 -0.25
CA THR A 259 2.39 22.74 0.64
C THR A 259 1.93 22.72 2.09
N ALA A 260 0.70 22.27 2.36
CA ALA A 260 0.16 22.12 3.71
C ALA A 260 1.03 21.13 4.50
N GLY A 261 1.48 21.55 5.67
CA GLY A 261 2.37 20.72 6.49
C GLY A 261 1.74 19.44 7.04
N GLN A 262 0.43 19.28 6.87
CA GLN A 262 -0.34 18.08 7.15
C GLN A 262 -1.38 17.89 6.04
N ALA A 263 -0.91 17.59 4.83
CA ALA A 263 -1.81 17.17 3.77
C ALA A 263 -2.44 15.83 4.16
N GLY A 264 -3.76 15.77 4.25
CA GLY A 264 -4.46 14.50 4.49
C GLY A 264 -4.38 13.55 3.29
N PRO A 265 -4.74 12.27 3.46
CA PRO A 265 -4.64 11.26 2.39
C PRO A 265 -5.37 11.65 1.09
N LYS A 266 -6.51 12.33 1.19
CA LYS A 266 -7.22 12.85 0.02
C LYS A 266 -6.39 13.84 -0.81
N ALA A 267 -5.64 14.73 -0.17
CA ALA A 267 -4.80 15.70 -0.86
C ALA A 267 -3.56 15.07 -1.52
N VAL A 268 -3.12 13.93 -0.99
CA VAL A 268 -1.95 13.19 -1.48
C VAL A 268 -2.29 12.21 -2.59
N TYR A 269 -3.41 11.50 -2.47
CA TYR A 269 -3.80 10.44 -3.42
C TYR A 269 -5.01 10.80 -4.29
N GLY A 270 -5.64 11.95 -4.06
CA GLY A 270 -6.71 12.49 -4.88
C GLY A 270 -7.87 11.52 -5.12
N ARG A 271 -8.24 11.33 -6.38
CA ARG A 271 -9.33 10.44 -6.82
C ARG A 271 -9.13 8.99 -6.46
N PHE A 272 -7.90 8.53 -6.40
CA PHE A 272 -7.59 7.15 -6.00
C PHE A 272 -8.02 6.88 -4.54
N PHE A 273 -7.71 7.82 -3.64
CA PHE A 273 -8.18 7.74 -2.25
C PHE A 273 -9.70 7.87 -2.16
N GLU A 274 -10.30 8.83 -2.88
CA GLU A 274 -11.75 9.04 -2.87
C GLU A 274 -12.52 7.78 -3.31
N TRP A 275 -12.05 7.12 -4.35
CA TRP A 275 -12.64 5.86 -4.81
C TRP A 275 -12.64 4.80 -3.70
N LEU A 276 -11.51 4.59 -3.02
CA LEU A 276 -11.40 3.56 -1.99
C LEU A 276 -12.07 3.93 -0.66
N ALA A 277 -12.17 5.23 -0.34
CA ALA A 277 -12.71 5.71 0.91
C ALA A 277 -14.25 5.90 0.89
N TYR A 278 -14.79 6.40 -0.22
CA TYR A 278 -16.17 6.86 -0.29
C TYR A 278 -17.08 6.00 -1.16
N THR A 279 -16.55 5.09 -1.97
CA THR A 279 -17.36 4.10 -2.67
C THR A 279 -17.99 3.19 -1.61
N THR A 280 -19.31 3.23 -1.48
CA THR A 280 -20.02 2.27 -0.63
C THR A 280 -19.93 0.91 -1.33
N PRO A 281 -19.12 -0.02 -0.85
CA PRO A 281 -18.90 -1.26 -1.58
C PRO A 281 -20.11 -2.14 -1.44
N VAL A 282 -20.82 -2.30 -2.53
CA VAL A 282 -21.72 -3.44 -2.71
C VAL A 282 -20.89 -4.70 -2.99
N VAL A 283 -19.75 -4.49 -3.62
CA VAL A 283 -18.73 -5.50 -3.90
C VAL A 283 -17.42 -5.04 -3.25
N ASP A 284 -16.70 -5.95 -2.63
CA ASP A 284 -15.39 -5.66 -2.04
C ASP A 284 -14.42 -5.14 -3.12
N LEU A 285 -13.71 -4.04 -2.80
CA LEU A 285 -12.76 -3.42 -3.73
C LEU A 285 -11.41 -4.16 -3.83
N GLY A 286 -11.25 -5.22 -3.05
CA GLY A 286 -10.06 -6.07 -3.07
C GLY A 286 -8.86 -5.54 -2.27
N PRO A 287 -7.71 -6.21 -2.41
CA PRO A 287 -6.53 -5.97 -1.59
C PRO A 287 -5.87 -4.60 -1.83
N ILE A 288 -6.17 -3.92 -2.94
CA ILE A 288 -5.65 -2.58 -3.26
C ILE A 288 -5.97 -1.56 -2.15
N LYS A 289 -7.14 -1.71 -1.51
CA LYS A 289 -7.55 -0.86 -0.39
C LYS A 289 -6.65 -1.05 0.84
N HIS A 290 -6.27 -2.29 1.12
CA HIS A 290 -5.32 -2.60 2.18
C HIS A 290 -3.92 -2.06 1.87
N LEU A 291 -3.44 -2.22 0.63
CA LEU A 291 -2.13 -1.69 0.22
C LEU A 291 -2.06 -0.16 0.39
N LEU A 292 -3.10 0.57 -0.03
CA LEU A 292 -3.14 2.02 0.18
C LEU A 292 -3.15 2.38 1.67
N ARG A 293 -3.92 1.65 2.48
CA ARG A 293 -3.94 1.87 3.94
C ARG A 293 -2.55 1.70 4.55
N GLU A 294 -1.89 0.59 4.27
CA GLU A 294 -0.55 0.31 4.78
C GLU A 294 0.47 1.36 4.29
N HIS A 295 0.39 1.73 3.03
CA HIS A 295 1.26 2.77 2.48
C HIS A 295 1.06 4.11 3.19
N ILE A 296 -0.18 4.54 3.43
CA ILE A 296 -0.50 5.77 4.18
C ILE A 296 0.06 5.69 5.60
N LEU A 297 -0.18 4.59 6.33
CA LEU A 297 0.27 4.42 7.71
C LEU A 297 1.81 4.42 7.82
N ASN A 298 2.51 3.99 6.77
CA ASN A 298 3.98 3.94 6.74
C ASN A 298 4.63 5.23 6.19
N THR A 299 3.86 6.14 5.57
CA THR A 299 4.40 7.35 4.94
C THR A 299 3.80 8.65 5.47
N MET A 300 2.64 8.59 6.12
CA MET A 300 1.91 9.75 6.62
C MET A 300 1.64 9.65 8.12
N ILE A 301 1.51 10.80 8.76
CA ILE A 301 1.15 10.88 10.18
C ILE A 301 -0.36 10.75 10.27
N VAL A 302 -0.82 9.69 10.92
CA VAL A 302 -2.24 9.44 11.19
C VAL A 302 -2.43 9.32 12.71
N GLU A 303 -3.48 9.95 13.23
CA GLU A 303 -3.76 9.92 14.67
C GLU A 303 -4.39 8.58 15.08
N PRO A 304 -4.02 8.03 16.25
CA PRO A 304 -4.74 6.89 16.83
C PRO A 304 -6.23 7.22 17.00
N GLY A 305 -7.09 6.26 16.66
CA GLY A 305 -8.55 6.42 16.70
C GLY A 305 -9.17 7.03 15.45
N GLU A 306 -8.38 7.61 14.52
CA GLU A 306 -8.90 8.00 13.21
C GLU A 306 -9.37 6.78 12.41
N VAL A 307 -10.45 6.96 11.63
CA VAL A 307 -10.94 5.95 10.70
C VAL A 307 -10.30 6.17 9.33
N LEU A 308 -9.38 5.29 8.96
CA LEU A 308 -8.72 5.32 7.66
C LEU A 308 -9.23 4.17 6.78
N LEU A 309 -9.81 4.51 5.63
CA LEU A 309 -10.37 3.54 4.66
C LEU A 309 -11.33 2.52 5.31
N GLY A 310 -12.17 3.02 6.24
CA GLY A 310 -13.19 2.23 6.92
C GLY A 310 -12.73 1.41 8.12
N GLN A 311 -11.47 1.52 8.54
CA GLN A 311 -10.93 0.82 9.71
C GLN A 311 -10.27 1.80 10.68
N PRO A 312 -10.45 1.64 12.00
CA PRO A 312 -9.78 2.47 13.00
C PRO A 312 -8.26 2.24 12.94
N VAL A 313 -7.51 3.27 13.33
CA VAL A 313 -6.05 3.20 13.48
C VAL A 313 -5.74 2.94 14.94
N ASP A 314 -5.19 1.77 15.25
CA ASP A 314 -4.94 1.33 16.63
C ASP A 314 -3.80 2.09 17.30
N GLY A 315 -2.76 2.44 16.54
CA GLY A 315 -1.57 3.09 17.07
C GLY A 315 -0.87 3.96 16.04
N ARG A 316 -0.15 4.94 16.52
CA ARG A 316 0.66 5.83 15.70
C ARG A 316 1.90 5.09 15.19
N ARG A 317 2.15 5.12 13.89
CA ARG A 317 3.38 4.56 13.30
C ARG A 317 4.46 5.61 13.11
N LEU A 318 4.08 6.85 12.85
CA LEU A 318 5.00 7.94 12.54
C LEU A 318 4.71 9.18 13.41
N HIS A 319 5.76 9.84 13.85
CA HIS A 319 5.71 11.16 14.48
C HIS A 319 6.36 12.22 13.61
N SER A 320 5.79 13.43 13.61
CA SER A 320 6.56 14.63 13.32
C SER A 320 7.22 15.19 14.59
N VAL A 321 8.12 16.15 14.42
CA VAL A 321 8.63 16.91 15.59
C VAL A 321 7.48 17.55 16.39
N HIS A 322 6.41 17.95 15.70
CA HIS A 322 5.25 18.53 16.37
C HIS A 322 4.47 17.49 17.19
N SER A 323 4.03 16.40 16.56
CA SER A 323 3.26 15.36 17.25
C SER A 323 4.07 14.69 18.36
N LEU A 324 5.38 14.50 18.18
CA LEU A 324 6.28 13.99 19.20
C LEU A 324 6.42 14.97 20.39
N SER A 325 6.45 16.29 20.09
CA SER A 325 6.44 17.32 21.15
C SER A 325 5.19 17.26 22.01
N VAL A 326 4.04 17.06 21.39
CA VAL A 326 2.76 16.90 22.09
C VAL A 326 2.76 15.61 22.93
N ALA A 327 3.21 14.50 22.36
CA ALA A 327 3.22 13.21 23.04
C ALA A 327 4.19 13.14 24.23
N THR A 328 5.35 13.81 24.12
CA THR A 328 6.43 13.71 25.13
C THR A 328 6.54 14.92 26.06
N GLY A 329 5.86 16.03 25.77
CA GLY A 329 6.00 17.30 26.49
C GLY A 329 7.34 18.02 26.24
N LEU A 330 8.21 17.48 25.40
CA LEU A 330 9.52 18.08 25.12
C LEU A 330 9.40 19.21 24.09
N HIS A 331 10.13 20.29 24.32
CA HIS A 331 10.11 21.44 23.41
C HIS A 331 10.64 21.10 22.00
N ARG A 332 9.95 21.53 20.95
CA ARG A 332 10.23 21.21 19.54
C ARG A 332 11.70 21.43 19.10
N LYS A 333 12.34 22.54 19.53
CA LYS A 333 13.76 22.82 19.23
C LYS A 333 14.69 21.78 19.87
N ARG A 334 14.36 21.30 21.09
CA ARG A 334 15.14 20.26 21.77
C ARG A 334 14.94 18.90 21.09
N LEU A 335 13.71 18.56 20.75
CA LEU A 335 13.41 17.32 20.03
C LEU A 335 14.15 17.24 18.69
N ARG A 336 14.08 18.32 17.88
CA ARG A 336 14.78 18.35 16.61
C ARG A 336 16.29 18.07 16.78
N LYS A 337 16.94 18.67 17.80
CA LYS A 337 18.35 18.40 18.11
C LYS A 337 18.59 16.95 18.48
N ILE A 338 17.74 16.37 19.33
CA ILE A 338 17.82 14.97 19.73
C ILE A 338 17.69 14.07 18.49
N MET A 339 16.72 14.31 17.62
CA MET A 339 16.47 13.50 16.43
C MET A 339 17.61 13.58 15.41
N VAL A 340 18.20 14.76 15.20
CA VAL A 340 19.39 14.93 14.35
C VAL A 340 20.59 14.18 14.95
N GLN A 341 20.84 14.35 16.24
CA GLN A 341 21.96 13.70 16.92
C GLN A 341 21.84 12.17 16.98
N ALA A 342 20.61 11.65 17.04
CA ALA A 342 20.32 10.22 16.98
C ALA A 342 20.32 9.63 15.55
N GLY A 343 20.60 10.46 14.52
CA GLY A 343 20.66 10.02 13.13
C GLY A 343 19.29 9.85 12.44
N PHE A 344 18.20 10.26 13.08
CA PHE A 344 16.87 10.24 12.47
C PHE A 344 16.65 11.33 11.42
N ALA A 345 17.46 12.37 11.41
CA ALA A 345 17.39 13.45 10.44
C ALA A 345 18.80 14.02 10.19
N SER A 346 19.05 14.53 8.97
CA SER A 346 20.30 15.20 8.65
C SER A 346 20.36 16.63 9.24
N THR A 347 21.55 17.19 9.36
CA THR A 347 21.77 18.61 9.74
C THR A 347 21.11 19.56 8.77
N ASP A 348 21.06 19.24 7.48
CA ASP A 348 20.40 20.07 6.44
C ASP A 348 18.88 20.16 6.62
N SER A 349 18.32 19.29 7.46
CA SER A 349 16.88 19.32 7.79
C SER A 349 16.48 20.48 8.71
N TRP A 350 17.41 21.34 9.17
CA TRP A 350 17.11 22.46 10.08
C TRP A 350 16.11 23.44 9.50
N ASP A 351 16.12 23.65 8.18
CA ASP A 351 15.17 24.54 7.48
C ASP A 351 13.86 23.86 7.10
N THR A 352 13.78 22.53 7.30
CA THR A 352 12.54 21.77 7.04
C THR A 352 11.52 22.07 8.12
N ALA A 353 10.27 22.35 7.74
CA ALA A 353 9.19 22.60 8.70
C ALA A 353 9.02 21.41 9.67
N ALA A 354 8.78 21.69 10.95
CA ALA A 354 8.74 20.71 12.02
C ALA A 354 7.71 19.59 11.85
N ASN A 355 6.71 19.81 11.02
CA ASN A 355 5.65 18.85 10.65
C ASN A 355 5.99 18.00 9.42
N ARG A 356 7.07 18.30 8.69
CA ARG A 356 7.54 17.53 7.53
C ARG A 356 8.64 16.52 7.88
N LEU A 357 9.30 16.67 9.02
CA LEU A 357 10.24 15.68 9.51
C LEU A 357 9.46 14.55 10.18
N VAL A 358 9.59 13.36 9.64
CA VAL A 358 8.83 12.18 10.05
C VAL A 358 9.76 11.12 10.61
N PHE A 359 9.40 10.52 11.74
CA PHE A 359 10.18 9.53 12.47
C PHE A 359 9.32 8.31 12.84
N PRO A 360 9.88 7.08 12.90
CA PRO A 360 9.19 5.94 13.46
C PRO A 360 8.77 6.21 14.91
N ALA A 361 7.47 6.07 15.22
CA ALA A 361 6.91 6.52 16.50
C ALA A 361 7.52 5.78 17.69
N ALA A 362 7.57 4.44 17.64
CA ALA A 362 8.08 3.62 18.74
C ALA A 362 9.53 3.93 19.09
N GLU A 363 10.38 4.13 18.08
CA GLU A 363 11.80 4.44 18.26
C GLU A 363 12.00 5.86 18.79
N ALA A 364 11.29 6.83 18.22
CA ALA A 364 11.36 8.22 18.63
C ALA A 364 10.86 8.43 20.06
N GLU A 365 9.75 7.78 20.44
CA GLU A 365 9.24 7.83 21.82
C GLU A 365 10.18 7.14 22.81
N ARG A 366 10.76 5.98 22.44
CA ARG A 366 11.76 5.31 23.27
C ARG A 366 12.95 6.22 23.52
N LEU A 367 13.53 6.81 22.47
CA LEU A 367 14.64 7.74 22.60
C LEU A 367 14.29 8.93 23.51
N CYS A 368 13.09 9.49 23.37
CA CYS A 368 12.65 10.58 24.23
C CYS A 368 12.53 10.17 25.70
N ARG A 369 12.01 8.95 25.99
CA ARG A 369 11.96 8.42 27.36
C ARG A 369 13.37 8.21 27.92
N ASP A 370 14.31 7.65 27.13
CA ASP A 370 15.68 7.43 27.54
C ASP A 370 16.40 8.75 27.85
N VAL A 371 16.21 9.76 27.01
CA VAL A 371 16.74 11.11 27.24
C VAL A 371 16.09 11.78 28.47
N ALA A 372 14.79 11.60 28.68
CA ALA A 372 14.10 12.16 29.86
C ALA A 372 14.57 11.51 31.17
N GLY A 373 14.84 10.21 31.15
CA GLY A 373 15.39 9.44 32.29
C GLY A 373 16.90 9.55 32.48
N SER A 374 17.61 10.23 31.57
CA SER A 374 19.08 10.25 31.55
C SER A 374 19.71 11.13 32.63
N ILE A 375 20.99 10.89 32.86
CA ILE A 375 21.86 11.76 33.68
C ILE A 375 22.52 12.80 32.76
N CYS A 376 22.32 14.08 33.03
CA CYS A 376 22.99 15.15 32.27
C CYS A 376 24.45 15.27 32.67
N LEU A 377 25.30 15.81 31.78
CA LEU A 377 26.75 15.98 32.04
C LEU A 377 27.04 16.73 33.36
N ASN A 378 26.19 17.68 33.76
CA ASN A 378 26.38 18.42 35.01
C ASN A 378 26.18 17.55 36.27
N ARG A 379 25.41 16.48 36.19
CA ARG A 379 25.15 15.52 37.27
C ARG A 379 26.03 14.25 37.19
N LEU A 380 26.68 14.03 36.05
CA LEU A 380 27.55 12.89 35.83
C LEU A 380 28.73 12.84 36.86
N PRO A 381 29.43 13.98 37.19
CA PRO A 381 30.49 13.98 38.20
C PRO A 381 30.03 13.42 39.54
N GLU A 382 28.87 13.82 40.02
CA GLU A 382 28.30 13.33 41.28
C GLU A 382 27.97 11.83 41.18
N ALA A 383 27.37 11.40 40.03
CA ALA A 383 26.95 10.01 39.81
C ALA A 383 28.13 9.03 39.76
N ILE A 384 29.29 9.44 39.21
CA ILE A 384 30.48 8.54 39.09
C ILE A 384 31.60 8.88 40.06
N GLY A 385 31.38 9.79 41.01
CA GLY A 385 32.33 10.14 42.06
C GLY A 385 33.62 10.77 41.53
N CYS A 386 33.54 11.87 40.74
CA CYS A 386 34.71 12.54 40.18
C CYS A 386 34.49 14.05 39.97
N SER A 387 35.52 14.77 39.55
CA SER A 387 35.36 16.16 39.13
C SER A 387 34.72 16.28 37.75
N ARG A 388 34.22 17.48 37.41
CA ARG A 388 33.64 17.76 36.10
C ARG A 388 34.62 17.48 34.96
N THR A 389 35.87 17.93 35.09
CA THR A 389 36.91 17.72 34.05
C THR A 389 37.18 16.22 33.83
N GLN A 390 37.15 15.44 34.92
CA GLN A 390 37.31 13.98 34.83
C GLN A 390 36.11 13.33 34.12
N ALA A 391 34.89 13.73 34.46
CA ALA A 391 33.70 13.22 33.80
C ALA A 391 33.68 13.53 32.28
N GLU A 392 34.10 14.73 31.91
CA GLU A 392 34.26 15.10 30.49
C GLU A 392 35.32 14.25 29.79
N SER A 393 36.44 13.94 30.46
CA SER A 393 37.46 13.07 29.93
C SER A 393 36.96 11.62 29.77
N VAL A 394 36.23 11.09 30.73
CA VAL A 394 35.62 9.73 30.70
C VAL A 394 34.67 9.60 29.48
N PHE A 395 33.94 10.63 29.21
CA PHE A 395 33.05 10.68 28.02
C PHE A 395 33.87 10.77 26.71
N ARG A 396 34.82 11.69 26.59
CA ARG A 396 35.63 11.88 25.37
C ARG A 396 36.39 10.60 24.96
N GLU A 397 36.89 9.87 25.92
CA GLU A 397 37.58 8.59 25.67
C GLU A 397 36.63 7.41 25.47
N GLY A 398 35.30 7.66 25.44
CA GLY A 398 34.28 6.63 25.17
C GLY A 398 34.09 5.59 26.23
N VAL A 399 34.62 5.83 27.49
CA VAL A 399 34.45 4.92 28.62
C VAL A 399 32.98 4.86 29.07
N ILE A 400 32.25 5.98 29.00
CA ILE A 400 30.81 6.05 29.15
C ILE A 400 30.25 6.69 27.88
N LYS A 401 29.31 6.01 27.23
CA LYS A 401 28.68 6.51 25.99
C LYS A 401 27.48 7.38 26.31
N SER A 402 27.30 8.47 25.55
CA SER A 402 26.09 9.26 25.59
C SER A 402 25.00 8.60 24.74
N ILE A 403 23.72 8.85 25.06
CA ILE A 403 22.55 8.44 24.26
C ILE A 403 22.56 9.13 22.91
N VAL A 404 23.14 10.33 22.82
CA VAL A 404 23.11 11.21 21.67
C VAL A 404 24.51 11.71 21.41
N ASP A 405 25.02 11.58 20.19
CA ASP A 405 26.38 12.02 19.83
C ASP A 405 26.56 13.54 19.95
N GLY A 406 27.68 13.93 20.57
CA GLY A 406 27.93 15.34 20.92
C GLY A 406 28.38 16.24 19.78
N ASP A 407 28.72 15.71 18.60
CA ASP A 407 29.42 16.46 17.52
C ASP A 407 28.52 17.31 16.61
N ALA A 408 27.22 17.23 16.72
CA ALA A 408 26.29 17.97 15.85
C ALA A 408 26.00 19.41 16.33
N GLY A 409 27.00 20.19 16.71
CA GLY A 409 26.84 21.61 17.05
C GLY A 409 26.03 21.92 18.33
N VAL A 410 25.84 20.91 19.18
CA VAL A 410 25.19 21.02 20.49
C VAL A 410 26.27 21.08 21.53
N GLY A 411 26.35 22.17 22.30
CA GLY A 411 27.36 22.32 23.35
C GLY A 411 27.34 21.14 24.34
N ILE A 412 28.52 20.76 24.83
CA ILE A 412 28.82 19.63 25.77
C ILE A 412 27.85 19.56 26.96
N ALA A 413 27.31 20.69 27.42
CA ALA A 413 26.40 20.78 28.57
C ALA A 413 25.01 20.07 28.37
N LYS A 414 24.69 19.59 27.17
CA LYS A 414 23.39 18.96 26.85
C LYS A 414 23.46 17.46 26.58
N LEU A 415 24.63 16.86 26.79
CA LEU A 415 24.81 15.41 26.68
C LEU A 415 23.93 14.68 27.70
N ALA A 416 23.41 13.54 27.29
CA ALA A 416 22.52 12.69 28.06
C ALA A 416 23.15 11.29 28.19
N PHE A 417 23.26 10.76 29.38
CA PHE A 417 23.86 9.46 29.67
C PHE A 417 22.77 8.53 30.23
N ALA A 418 22.61 7.36 29.62
CA ALA A 418 21.70 6.37 30.14
C ALA A 418 22.08 5.95 31.57
N ARG A 419 21.12 5.89 32.47
CA ARG A 419 21.35 5.43 33.84
C ARG A 419 21.97 4.05 33.88
N GLU A 420 21.58 3.18 32.98
CA GLU A 420 22.11 1.83 32.81
C GLU A 420 23.60 1.81 32.42
N GLU A 421 24.02 2.70 31.53
CA GLU A 421 25.44 2.82 31.13
C GLU A 421 26.30 3.32 32.30
N VAL A 422 25.80 4.29 33.05
CA VAL A 422 26.48 4.76 34.27
C VAL A 422 26.52 3.66 35.32
N ALA A 423 25.42 2.90 35.48
CA ALA A 423 25.38 1.76 36.41
C ALA A 423 26.38 0.63 36.00
N LYS A 424 26.44 0.30 34.69
CA LYS A 424 27.43 -0.66 34.16
C LYS A 424 28.86 -0.23 34.42
N PHE A 425 29.15 1.05 34.22
CA PHE A 425 30.47 1.61 34.53
C PHE A 425 30.80 1.47 36.02
N LEU A 426 29.90 1.85 36.92
CA LEU A 426 30.08 1.71 38.35
C LEU A 426 30.25 0.23 38.76
N ALA A 427 29.44 -0.67 38.21
CA ALA A 427 29.55 -2.11 38.45
C ALA A 427 30.90 -2.67 37.96
N SER A 428 31.48 -2.09 36.90
CA SER A 428 32.84 -2.45 36.47
C SER A 428 33.91 -2.01 37.48
N LEU A 429 33.76 -0.83 38.06
CA LEU A 429 34.66 -0.39 39.16
C LEU A 429 34.44 -1.20 40.46
N GLU A 430 33.21 -1.61 40.72
CA GLU A 430 32.87 -2.42 41.92
C GLU A 430 33.56 -3.77 41.92
N LYS A 431 33.86 -4.35 40.73
CA LYS A 431 34.59 -5.61 40.59
C LYS A 431 36.07 -5.52 41.01
N LEU A 432 36.63 -4.32 41.13
CA LEU A 432 38.00 -4.13 41.59
C LEU A 432 38.14 -4.55 43.05
N PRO A 433 39.25 -5.26 43.42
CA PRO A 433 39.46 -5.71 44.77
C PRO A 433 39.55 -4.53 45.75
N VAL A 434 38.94 -4.67 46.93
CA VAL A 434 38.99 -3.64 47.98
C VAL A 434 40.30 -3.80 48.76
N GLN A 435 41.10 -2.75 48.80
CA GLN A 435 42.35 -2.72 49.58
C GLN A 435 42.41 -1.45 50.42
N ALA A 436 43.07 -1.55 51.61
CA ALA A 436 43.39 -0.37 52.38
C ALA A 436 44.38 0.51 51.60
N ALA A 437 44.32 1.82 51.77
CA ALA A 437 45.29 2.72 51.19
C ALA A 437 46.69 2.33 51.65
N SER A 438 47.62 1.91 50.77
CA SER A 438 48.93 1.49 51.05
C SER A 438 50.00 2.36 50.38
N VAL A 439 51.16 2.40 50.92
CA VAL A 439 52.34 3.13 50.38
C VAL A 439 52.62 2.61 48.96
N GLY A 440 52.70 3.49 47.93
CA GLY A 440 53.04 3.12 46.57
C GLY A 440 51.78 3.09 45.59
N LEU A 441 50.56 3.15 46.11
CA LEU A 441 49.36 3.29 45.27
C LEU A 441 49.01 4.77 45.06
N VAL A 442 48.70 5.12 43.83
CA VAL A 442 48.26 6.49 43.44
C VAL A 442 46.77 6.51 43.05
N ASP A 443 46.13 7.64 43.26
CA ASP A 443 44.81 7.91 42.71
C ASP A 443 44.90 8.41 41.27
N ILE A 444 43.77 8.42 40.57
CA ILE A 444 43.70 8.86 39.16
C ILE A 444 44.15 10.32 39.00
N VAL A 445 43.81 11.20 39.95
CA VAL A 445 44.19 12.62 39.89
C VAL A 445 45.70 12.80 39.94
N SER A 446 46.35 12.09 40.86
CA SER A 446 47.80 12.11 41.02
C SER A 446 48.52 11.50 39.82
N ALA A 447 47.97 10.42 39.26
CA ALA A 447 48.49 9.79 38.05
C ALA A 447 48.34 10.71 36.81
N THR A 448 47.22 11.35 36.62
CA THR A 448 46.98 12.34 35.54
C THR A 448 48.02 13.47 35.60
N LYS A 449 48.27 14.01 36.79
CA LYS A 449 49.26 15.08 36.96
C LYS A 449 50.71 14.66 36.67
N ARG A 450 51.07 13.42 36.99
CA ARG A 450 52.45 12.91 36.85
C ARG A 450 52.74 12.38 35.44
N THR A 451 51.72 11.86 34.74
CA THR A 451 51.92 11.19 33.45
C THR A 451 51.43 12.02 32.25
N GLY A 452 50.63 13.08 32.49
CA GLY A 452 49.99 13.85 31.45
C GLY A 452 48.81 13.11 30.75
N ARG A 453 48.49 11.88 31.15
CA ARG A 453 47.39 11.08 30.59
C ARG A 453 46.05 11.53 31.13
N SER A 454 45.02 11.45 30.30
CA SER A 454 43.67 11.81 30.70
C SER A 454 43.04 10.77 31.64
N THR A 455 42.06 11.21 32.44
CA THR A 455 41.30 10.30 33.32
C THR A 455 40.62 9.17 32.53
N GLY A 456 40.08 9.46 31.34
CA GLY A 456 39.41 8.48 30.48
C GLY A 456 40.40 7.43 29.94
N GLU A 457 41.60 7.86 29.51
CA GLU A 457 42.67 6.94 29.06
C GLU A 457 43.10 5.98 30.18
N ILE A 458 43.31 6.50 31.38
CA ILE A 458 43.71 5.68 32.54
C ILE A 458 42.61 4.67 32.87
N LEU A 459 41.36 5.09 32.91
CA LEU A 459 40.22 4.20 33.21
C LEU A 459 40.00 3.17 32.10
N SER A 460 40.20 3.51 30.84
CA SER A 460 40.06 2.55 29.75
C SER A 460 41.01 1.38 29.86
N VAL A 461 42.29 1.66 30.26
CA VAL A 461 43.33 0.66 30.47
C VAL A 461 43.05 -0.21 31.70
N ILE A 462 42.58 0.40 32.80
CA ILE A 462 42.18 -0.33 34.02
C ILE A 462 41.02 -1.27 33.74
N LEU A 463 39.96 -0.78 33.04
CA LEU A 463 38.78 -1.57 32.74
C LEU A 463 39.03 -2.66 31.68
N ALA A 464 40.02 -2.49 30.82
CA ALA A 464 40.50 -3.53 29.92
C ALA A 464 41.29 -4.64 30.66
N GLY A 465 41.69 -4.39 31.90
CA GLY A 465 42.50 -5.33 32.66
C GLY A 465 44.02 -5.30 32.37
N ASP A 466 44.46 -4.29 31.60
CA ASP A 466 45.86 -4.16 31.17
C ASP A 466 46.80 -3.80 32.34
N ILE A 467 46.26 -3.19 33.39
CA ILE A 467 46.97 -2.88 34.63
C ILE A 467 46.19 -3.34 35.86
N PRO A 468 46.90 -3.84 36.89
CA PRO A 468 46.31 -4.18 38.17
C PRO A 468 45.81 -2.93 38.90
N ALA A 469 44.53 -2.91 39.27
CA ALA A 469 43.93 -1.82 40.03
C ALA A 469 43.10 -2.37 41.19
N CYS A 470 42.94 -1.54 42.21
CA CYS A 470 42.07 -1.81 43.35
C CYS A 470 41.22 -0.57 43.68
N ARG A 471 40.28 -0.68 44.58
CA ARG A 471 39.56 0.45 45.15
C ARG A 471 39.70 0.53 46.66
N VAL A 472 39.65 1.74 47.19
CA VAL A 472 39.56 1.92 48.64
C VAL A 472 38.10 1.75 49.10
N ALA A 473 37.89 1.40 50.37
CA ALA A 473 36.58 1.27 50.96
C ALA A 473 35.81 2.62 50.90
N GLY A 474 34.55 2.55 50.54
CA GLY A 474 33.68 3.72 50.41
C GLY A 474 32.68 3.61 49.23
N PRO A 475 31.90 4.67 48.93
CA PRO A 475 31.01 4.70 47.78
C PRO A 475 31.79 4.46 46.49
N VAL A 476 31.28 3.58 45.62
CA VAL A 476 31.95 3.22 44.35
C VAL A 476 32.01 4.44 43.44
N GLY A 477 33.17 4.77 42.95
CA GLY A 477 33.39 5.89 42.04
C GLY A 477 34.84 6.02 41.59
N VAL A 478 35.07 6.90 40.63
CA VAL A 478 36.41 7.16 40.04
C VAL A 478 37.44 7.56 41.09
N ASN A 479 37.01 8.33 42.10
CA ASN A 479 37.87 8.79 43.21
C ASN A 479 38.36 7.67 44.12
N THR A 480 37.75 6.49 44.09
CA THR A 480 38.17 5.33 44.93
C THR A 480 39.20 4.44 44.26
N VAL A 481 39.44 4.58 42.98
CA VAL A 481 40.37 3.74 42.20
C VAL A 481 41.82 4.04 42.58
N ARG A 482 42.62 2.98 42.79
CA ARG A 482 44.06 3.03 43.14
C ARG A 482 44.82 1.99 42.33
N PHE A 483 46.05 2.35 41.92
CA PHE A 483 46.95 1.49 41.16
C PHE A 483 48.39 1.95 41.31
N LYS A 484 49.35 1.17 40.85
CA LYS A 484 50.76 1.57 40.89
C LYS A 484 51.13 2.38 39.65
N LEU A 485 51.79 3.53 39.82
CA LEU A 485 52.11 4.44 38.74
C LEU A 485 52.98 3.82 37.64
N HIS A 486 53.95 2.98 38.03
CA HIS A 486 54.87 2.33 37.09
C HIS A 486 54.19 1.32 36.17
N ASP A 487 53.00 0.82 36.50
CA ASP A 487 52.23 -0.09 35.63
C ASP A 487 51.68 0.63 34.37
N LEU A 488 51.65 1.97 34.39
CA LEU A 488 51.29 2.77 33.23
C LEU A 488 52.43 3.01 32.23
N ASP A 489 53.69 2.89 32.64
CA ASP A 489 54.86 3.24 31.81
C ASP A 489 55.04 2.35 30.57
N PRO A 490 54.81 1.03 30.61
CA PRO A 490 54.99 0.15 29.45
C PRO A 490 53.88 0.21 28.43
N ILE A 491 52.74 0.85 28.73
CA ILE A 491 51.55 0.82 27.87
C ILE A 491 51.68 1.86 26.77
N ARG A 492 51.89 1.39 25.53
CA ARG A 492 51.78 2.24 24.33
C ARG A 492 50.33 2.67 24.15
N LEU A 493 50.07 3.98 24.15
CA LEU A 493 48.78 4.54 23.83
C LEU A 493 48.34 4.09 22.43
N ARG A 494 47.07 3.68 22.26
CA ARG A 494 46.46 3.63 20.96
C ARG A 494 46.45 5.06 20.39
N PRO A 495 46.82 5.26 19.12
CA PRO A 495 46.73 6.60 18.51
C PRO A 495 45.28 7.08 18.65
N PRO A 496 45.07 8.40 18.84
CA PRO A 496 43.74 8.97 18.92
C PRO A 496 42.91 8.51 17.69
N ARG A 497 41.67 8.07 17.90
CA ARG A 497 40.77 7.76 16.80
C ARG A 497 40.64 9.02 15.95
N VAL A 498 41.24 9.01 14.76
CA VAL A 498 40.97 10.00 13.74
C VAL A 498 39.50 9.91 13.42
N VAL A 499 38.74 10.94 13.76
CA VAL A 499 37.41 11.12 13.27
C VAL A 499 37.55 11.25 11.74
N GLN A 500 37.15 10.21 11.02
CA GLN A 500 37.04 10.32 9.57
C GLN A 500 35.97 11.37 9.30
N GLU A 501 36.38 12.55 8.87
CA GLU A 501 35.56 13.49 8.16
C GLU A 501 35.09 12.76 6.88
N SER A 502 33.84 12.31 6.88
CA SER A 502 33.18 11.88 5.67
C SER A 502 32.84 13.12 4.84
N ALA A 503 33.52 13.21 3.70
CA ALA A 503 33.29 14.19 2.64
C ALA A 503 31.88 14.05 2.03
#